data_dd04a596a0bb9602dfdff29fd4acd8ed
#
_entry.id   dd04a596a0bb9602dfdff29fd4acd8ed
#
_cell.length_a   1.000
_cell.length_b   1.000
_cell.length_c   1.000
_cell.angle_alpha   90.00
_cell.angle_beta   90.00
_cell.angle_gamma   90.00
#
_symmetry.space_group_name_H-M   'P 1'
#
loop_
_entity.id
_entity.type
_entity.pdbx_description
1 polymer ?
#
loop_
_entity_poly.entity_id
_entity_poly.type
_entity_poly.pdbx_seq_one_letter_code
_entity_poly.pdbx_strand_id
1 'polypeptide(L)'
;MTMKKMWVWMVLTLFTLVGEWHGRCYACLEEERIGLLEIKSSFDPNGYNLRDWVDTSNCCEWGVRDYTVECDITTRRVIKLTLWGVRDVIILGDLVLNASLFLPFKELRSLDLRYNTIAGCHENQGLCCCYIIILLSEYYYTEIILIKWL
;
A
#
# COMPACT_ATOMS: atom_id res chain seq x y z
N MET A 1 24.20 -47.45 -12.36
CA MET A 1 24.21 -46.31 -11.44
C MET A 1 24.09 -46.83 -10.02
N THR A 2 25.01 -46.50 -9.16
CA THR A 2 24.96 -46.95 -7.76
C THR A 2 23.89 -46.15 -7.00
N MET A 3 23.13 -46.80 -6.09
CA MET A 3 22.07 -46.18 -5.27
C MET A 3 22.54 -44.88 -4.60
N LYS A 4 23.79 -44.77 -4.23
CA LYS A 4 24.38 -43.53 -3.65
C LYS A 4 24.29 -42.31 -4.58
N LYS A 5 24.41 -42.50 -5.90
CA LYS A 5 24.32 -41.39 -6.87
C LYS A 5 22.85 -40.94 -7.04
N MET A 6 21.88 -41.85 -6.98
CA MET A 6 20.47 -41.49 -7.04
C MET A 6 20.04 -40.66 -5.83
N TRP A 7 20.51 -41.02 -4.63
CA TRP A 7 20.22 -40.24 -3.41
C TRP A 7 20.76 -38.80 -3.47
N VAL A 8 21.98 -38.63 -4.00
CA VAL A 8 22.57 -37.30 -4.17
C VAL A 8 21.74 -36.44 -5.14
N TRP A 9 21.31 -37.03 -6.25
CA TRP A 9 20.44 -36.30 -7.21
C TRP A 9 19.06 -35.99 -6.62
N MET A 10 18.43 -36.90 -5.87
CA MET A 10 17.16 -36.63 -5.17
C MET A 10 17.31 -35.52 -4.14
N VAL A 11 18.39 -35.51 -3.37
CA VAL A 11 18.63 -34.44 -2.38
C VAL A 11 18.91 -33.10 -3.07
N LEU A 12 19.69 -33.08 -4.18
CA LEU A 12 19.92 -31.88 -4.96
C LEU A 12 18.65 -31.32 -5.61
N THR A 13 17.78 -32.18 -6.15
CA THR A 13 16.49 -31.73 -6.71
C THR A 13 15.54 -31.28 -5.61
N LEU A 14 15.58 -31.86 -4.42
CA LEU A 14 14.80 -31.39 -3.28
C LEU A 14 15.26 -30.00 -2.82
N PHE A 15 16.59 -29.77 -2.79
CA PHE A 15 17.14 -28.44 -2.45
C PHE A 15 16.81 -27.38 -3.49
N THR A 16 16.79 -27.72 -4.79
CA THR A 16 16.36 -26.77 -5.83
C THR A 16 14.87 -26.45 -5.74
N LEU A 17 14.02 -27.44 -5.47
CA LEU A 17 12.58 -27.23 -5.28
C LEU A 17 12.27 -26.42 -4.00
N VAL A 18 13.03 -26.63 -2.92
CA VAL A 18 12.86 -25.84 -1.68
C VAL A 18 13.45 -24.44 -1.85
N GLY A 19 14.51 -24.29 -2.67
CA GLY A 19 15.13 -22.98 -2.97
C GLY A 19 14.22 -22.04 -3.76
N GLU A 20 13.33 -22.56 -4.59
CA GLU A 20 12.35 -21.75 -5.33
C GLU A 20 11.15 -21.28 -4.47
N TRP A 21 10.95 -21.90 -3.30
CA TRP A 21 9.91 -21.50 -2.33
C TRP A 21 10.38 -20.39 -1.37
N HIS A 22 11.60 -19.89 -1.50
CA HIS A 22 11.95 -18.59 -0.95
C HIS A 22 11.35 -17.50 -1.87
N GLY A 23 10.06 -17.61 -2.11
CA GLY A 23 9.26 -16.52 -2.62
C GLY A 23 9.58 -15.30 -1.76
N ARG A 24 9.99 -14.22 -2.40
CA ARG A 24 10.28 -12.93 -1.78
C ARG A 24 9.23 -12.70 -0.71
N CYS A 25 9.62 -12.75 0.56
CA CYS A 25 8.76 -12.36 1.66
C CYS A 25 8.55 -10.84 1.53
N TYR A 26 7.62 -10.46 0.67
CA TYR A 26 7.03 -9.14 0.76
C TYR A 26 6.32 -9.08 2.12
N ALA A 27 6.63 -8.09 2.94
CA ALA A 27 6.06 -8.06 4.28
C ALA A 27 4.57 -7.76 4.25
N CYS A 28 4.03 -7.07 3.24
CA CYS A 28 2.59 -6.96 3.02
C CYS A 28 2.09 -7.93 1.94
N LEU A 29 0.77 -8.11 1.89
CA LEU A 29 0.14 -8.94 0.87
C LEU A 29 0.32 -8.35 -0.52
N GLU A 30 0.38 -9.21 -1.53
CA GLU A 30 0.56 -8.81 -2.93
C GLU A 30 -0.54 -7.86 -3.41
N GLU A 31 -1.80 -8.11 -3.03
CA GLU A 31 -2.92 -7.23 -3.36
C GLU A 31 -2.77 -5.83 -2.77
N GLU A 32 -2.25 -5.72 -1.54
CA GLU A 32 -1.99 -4.46 -0.86
C GLU A 32 -0.78 -3.74 -1.48
N ARG A 33 0.27 -4.48 -1.85
CA ARG A 33 1.43 -3.93 -2.54
C ARG A 33 1.05 -3.30 -3.88
N ILE A 34 0.24 -3.99 -4.69
CA ILE A 34 -0.29 -3.46 -5.94
C ILE A 34 -1.12 -2.20 -5.67
N GLY A 35 -2.02 -2.24 -4.69
CA GLY A 35 -2.83 -1.08 -4.30
C GLY A 35 -1.98 0.13 -3.88
N LEU A 36 -0.88 -0.09 -3.15
CA LEU A 36 0.04 0.99 -2.80
C LEU A 36 0.72 1.61 -4.03
N LEU A 37 1.10 0.80 -5.02
CA LEU A 37 1.69 1.31 -6.26
C LEU A 37 0.66 2.06 -7.13
N GLU A 38 -0.61 1.65 -7.10
CA GLU A 38 -1.70 2.40 -7.73
C GLU A 38 -1.94 3.74 -7.04
N ILE A 39 -1.91 3.78 -5.70
CA ILE A 39 -1.95 5.01 -4.91
C ILE A 39 -0.78 5.93 -5.30
N LYS A 40 0.45 5.40 -5.38
CA LYS A 40 1.61 6.17 -5.83
C LYS A 40 1.35 6.80 -7.20
N SER A 41 0.88 6.04 -8.16
CA SER A 41 0.62 6.55 -9.52
C SER A 41 -0.47 7.63 -9.55
N SER A 42 -1.41 7.62 -8.62
CA SER A 42 -2.48 8.62 -8.50
C SER A 42 -2.04 9.89 -7.77
N PHE A 43 -1.32 9.74 -6.65
CA PHE A 43 -0.94 10.85 -5.79
C PHE A 43 0.38 11.50 -6.22
N ASP A 44 1.36 10.70 -6.64
CA ASP A 44 2.71 11.14 -7.01
C ASP A 44 3.16 10.50 -8.33
N PRO A 45 2.49 10.81 -9.47
CA PRO A 45 2.81 10.20 -10.76
C PRO A 45 4.23 10.48 -11.23
N ASN A 46 4.84 11.57 -10.75
CA ASN A 46 6.23 11.92 -11.06
C ASN A 46 7.25 11.19 -10.17
N GLY A 47 6.80 10.53 -9.09
CA GLY A 47 7.64 9.77 -8.16
C GLY A 47 8.63 10.62 -7.36
N TYR A 48 8.31 11.88 -7.08
CA TYR A 48 9.20 12.76 -6.32
C TYR A 48 9.19 12.48 -4.83
N ASN A 49 8.01 12.23 -4.28
CA ASN A 49 7.81 12.03 -2.85
C ASN A 49 7.85 10.55 -2.45
N LEU A 50 7.21 9.67 -3.23
CA LEU A 50 7.13 8.24 -2.97
C LEU A 50 8.21 7.44 -3.73
N ARG A 51 9.47 7.91 -3.73
CA ARG A 51 10.57 7.29 -4.49
C ARG A 51 10.88 5.88 -4.06
N ASP A 52 10.86 5.63 -2.74
CA ASP A 52 11.16 4.36 -2.09
C ASP A 52 10.04 3.33 -2.22
N TRP A 53 8.86 3.76 -2.68
CA TRP A 53 7.77 2.84 -3.01
C TRP A 53 8.06 2.17 -4.34
N VAL A 54 8.83 1.10 -4.30
CA VAL A 54 9.27 0.37 -5.49
C VAL A 54 8.87 -1.10 -5.41
N ASP A 55 8.53 -1.67 -6.56
CA ASP A 55 8.01 -3.02 -6.71
C ASP A 55 8.88 -4.14 -6.10
N THR A 56 10.17 -3.87 -5.94
CA THR A 56 11.15 -4.86 -5.48
C THR A 56 11.45 -4.83 -3.99
N SER A 57 10.88 -3.85 -3.24
CA SER A 57 11.15 -3.65 -1.83
C SER A 57 9.99 -4.08 -0.93
N ASN A 58 10.29 -4.21 0.36
CA ASN A 58 9.29 -4.52 1.38
C ASN A 58 8.36 -3.34 1.62
N CYS A 59 7.09 -3.47 1.25
CA CYS A 59 6.11 -2.40 1.37
C CYS A 59 5.82 -1.96 2.81
N CYS A 60 6.03 -2.80 3.81
CA CYS A 60 5.89 -2.41 5.22
C CYS A 60 7.07 -1.56 5.73
N GLU A 61 8.08 -1.36 4.91
CA GLU A 61 9.22 -0.47 5.20
C GLU A 61 9.21 0.79 4.33
N TRP A 62 8.14 0.96 3.53
CA TRP A 62 8.02 2.13 2.67
C TRP A 62 7.70 3.37 3.46
N GLY A 63 8.40 4.42 3.15
CA GLY A 63 8.10 5.75 3.59
C GLY A 63 9.12 6.37 4.53
N VAL A 64 9.12 7.69 4.55
CA VAL A 64 9.92 8.53 5.42
C VAL A 64 9.05 9.64 5.97
N ARG A 65 9.05 9.85 7.29
CA ARG A 65 8.37 10.93 8.02
C ARG A 65 6.88 11.10 7.70
N ASP A 66 6.57 11.77 6.57
CA ASP A 66 5.22 12.26 6.27
C ASP A 66 4.41 11.30 5.38
N TYR A 67 5.06 10.27 4.83
CA TYR A 67 4.39 9.22 4.06
C TYR A 67 4.95 7.86 4.43
N THR A 68 4.14 7.09 5.12
CA THR A 68 4.55 5.81 5.70
C THR A 68 3.49 4.74 5.52
N VAL A 69 3.96 3.50 5.40
CA VAL A 69 3.15 2.30 5.42
C VAL A 69 3.48 1.54 6.70
N GLU A 70 2.49 1.33 7.57
CA GLU A 70 2.65 0.51 8.76
C GLU A 70 1.83 -0.77 8.63
N CYS A 71 2.46 -1.90 8.91
CA CYS A 71 1.81 -3.21 8.87
C CYS A 71 1.67 -3.81 10.26
N ASP A 72 0.65 -4.62 10.43
CA ASP A 72 0.52 -5.50 11.58
C ASP A 72 1.65 -6.54 11.58
N ILE A 73 2.29 -6.74 12.73
CA ILE A 73 3.45 -7.64 12.85
C ILE A 73 3.08 -9.12 12.67
N THR A 74 1.82 -9.48 12.89
CA THR A 74 1.34 -10.85 12.83
C THR A 74 0.73 -11.17 11.46
N THR A 75 -0.20 -10.32 11.01
CA THR A 75 -0.94 -10.55 9.75
C THR A 75 -0.18 -10.05 8.52
N ARG A 76 0.79 -9.16 8.72
CA ARG A 76 1.52 -8.47 7.65
C ARG A 76 0.64 -7.62 6.74
N ARG A 77 -0.56 -7.31 7.19
CA ARG A 77 -1.48 -6.42 6.48
C ARG A 77 -1.22 -4.97 6.85
N VAL A 78 -1.46 -4.10 5.90
CA VAL A 78 -1.37 -2.65 6.10
C VAL A 78 -2.48 -2.21 7.07
N ILE A 79 -2.08 -1.60 8.19
CA ILE A 79 -2.99 -1.11 9.23
C ILE A 79 -3.02 0.42 9.32
N LYS A 80 -1.97 1.08 8.83
CA LYS A 80 -1.90 2.54 8.79
C LYS A 80 -1.20 3.00 7.51
N LEU A 81 -1.77 4.03 6.90
CA LEU A 81 -1.24 4.66 5.69
C LEU A 81 -1.24 6.18 5.87
N THR A 82 -0.06 6.77 5.82
CA THR A 82 0.12 8.22 5.89
C THR A 82 0.58 8.72 4.53
N LEU A 83 -0.16 9.65 3.94
CA LEU A 83 0.10 10.28 2.65
C LEU A 83 0.03 11.81 2.80
N TRP A 84 0.61 12.35 3.86
CA TRP A 84 0.55 13.76 4.21
C TRP A 84 1.30 14.61 3.18
N GLY A 85 0.58 15.46 2.42
CA GLY A 85 1.20 16.38 1.45
C GLY A 85 2.00 15.70 0.34
N VAL A 86 1.65 14.46 -0.03
CA VAL A 86 2.36 13.70 -1.08
C VAL A 86 2.19 14.35 -2.45
N ARG A 87 1.00 14.91 -2.72
CA ARG A 87 0.70 15.49 -4.04
C ARG A 87 1.29 16.87 -4.19
N ASP A 88 2.08 17.07 -5.23
CA ASP A 88 2.50 18.40 -5.65
C ASP A 88 1.33 19.12 -6.36
N VAL A 89 0.56 19.88 -5.58
CA VAL A 89 -0.63 20.58 -6.07
C VAL A 89 -0.32 21.73 -7.03
N ILE A 90 0.91 22.27 -6.99
CA ILE A 90 1.34 23.34 -7.89
C ILE A 90 1.50 22.79 -9.30
N ILE A 91 2.06 21.59 -9.42
CA ILE A 91 2.33 20.95 -10.71
C ILE A 91 1.11 20.16 -11.20
N LEU A 92 0.46 19.41 -10.29
CA LEU A 92 -0.56 18.41 -10.64
C LEU A 92 -2.00 18.90 -10.44
N GLY A 93 -2.18 20.07 -9.76
CA GLY A 93 -3.50 20.58 -9.40
C GLY A 93 -4.24 19.70 -8.37
N ASP A 94 -5.52 20.00 -8.21
CA ASP A 94 -6.38 19.30 -7.24
C ASP A 94 -6.55 17.81 -7.58
N LEU A 95 -6.74 17.01 -6.54
CA LEU A 95 -6.96 15.56 -6.67
C LEU A 95 -8.46 15.25 -6.66
N VAL A 96 -8.93 14.57 -7.69
CA VAL A 96 -10.22 13.86 -7.64
C VAL A 96 -9.94 12.44 -7.12
N LEU A 97 -10.39 12.16 -5.89
CA LEU A 97 -10.06 10.92 -5.20
C LEU A 97 -10.82 9.73 -5.80
N ASN A 98 -10.08 8.67 -6.10
CA ASN A 98 -10.64 7.35 -6.36
C ASN A 98 -10.61 6.51 -5.08
N ALA A 99 -11.75 6.40 -4.38
CA ALA A 99 -11.84 5.65 -3.13
C ALA A 99 -11.60 4.15 -3.30
N SER A 100 -11.76 3.62 -4.53
CA SER A 100 -11.48 2.20 -4.82
C SER A 100 -10.01 1.83 -4.61
N LEU A 101 -9.09 2.80 -4.63
CA LEU A 101 -7.68 2.58 -4.33
C LEU A 101 -7.44 1.99 -2.92
N PHE A 102 -8.38 2.20 -2.00
CA PHE A 102 -8.25 1.73 -0.62
C PHE A 102 -8.94 0.39 -0.36
N LEU A 103 -9.65 -0.19 -1.33
CA LEU A 103 -10.35 -1.48 -1.18
C LEU A 103 -9.43 -2.68 -0.88
N PRO A 104 -8.17 -2.73 -1.34
CA PRO A 104 -7.27 -3.83 -0.99
C PRO A 104 -6.95 -3.91 0.51
N PHE A 105 -6.96 -2.78 1.22
CA PHE A 105 -6.48 -2.67 2.60
C PHE A 105 -7.56 -3.06 3.61
N LYS A 106 -7.82 -4.36 3.75
CA LYS A 106 -8.92 -4.89 4.57
C LYS A 106 -8.76 -4.65 6.08
N GLU A 107 -7.54 -4.44 6.56
CA GLU A 107 -7.24 -4.20 7.97
C GLU A 107 -6.80 -2.75 8.24
N LEU A 108 -6.97 -1.86 7.28
CA LEU A 108 -6.62 -0.45 7.45
C LEU A 108 -7.44 0.18 8.57
N ARG A 109 -6.75 0.76 9.55
CA ARG A 109 -7.34 1.40 10.75
C ARG A 109 -7.15 2.90 10.76
N SER A 110 -6.07 3.38 10.12
CA SER A 110 -5.73 4.80 10.04
C SER A 110 -5.32 5.19 8.62
N LEU A 111 -5.89 6.27 8.11
CA LEU A 111 -5.56 6.84 6.81
C LEU A 111 -5.40 8.36 6.96
N ASP A 112 -4.22 8.87 6.63
CA ASP A 112 -3.95 10.31 6.63
C ASP A 112 -3.75 10.80 5.19
N LEU A 113 -4.67 11.61 4.69
CA LEU A 113 -4.66 12.20 3.36
C LEU A 113 -4.53 13.74 3.39
N ARG A 114 -4.20 14.32 4.54
CA ARG A 114 -4.11 15.76 4.71
C ARG A 114 -3.13 16.41 3.72
N TYR A 115 -3.39 17.65 3.35
CA TYR A 115 -2.55 18.48 2.48
C TYR A 115 -2.36 17.98 1.03
N ASN A 116 -3.29 17.15 0.53
CA ASN A 116 -3.27 16.69 -0.86
C ASN A 116 -4.28 17.43 -1.77
N THR A 117 -4.97 18.43 -1.25
CA THR A 117 -5.96 19.26 -1.96
C THR A 117 -6.99 18.39 -2.71
N ILE A 118 -7.74 17.58 -1.95
CA ILE A 118 -8.78 16.72 -2.51
C ILE A 118 -10.02 17.57 -2.80
N ALA A 119 -10.33 17.77 -4.07
CA ALA A 119 -11.44 18.60 -4.54
C ALA A 119 -12.76 17.83 -4.69
N GLY A 120 -12.71 16.51 -4.71
CA GLY A 120 -13.89 15.68 -4.90
C GLY A 120 -13.56 14.21 -5.05
N CYS A 121 -14.58 13.41 -5.39
CA CYS A 121 -14.45 11.99 -5.69
C CYS A 121 -14.95 11.67 -7.08
N HIS A 122 -14.45 10.58 -7.63
CA HIS A 122 -14.98 10.03 -8.89
C HIS A 122 -16.48 9.70 -8.75
N GLU A 123 -17.24 10.02 -9.78
CA GLU A 123 -18.65 9.65 -9.89
C GLU A 123 -18.81 8.13 -9.71
N ASN A 124 -19.93 7.71 -9.10
CA ASN A 124 -20.29 6.31 -8.81
C ASN A 124 -19.60 5.62 -7.62
N GLN A 125 -18.84 6.32 -6.79
CA GLN A 125 -18.21 5.72 -5.59
C GLN A 125 -19.05 5.84 -4.29
N GLY A 126 -20.27 6.33 -4.41
CA GLY A 126 -21.27 6.30 -3.35
C GLY A 126 -20.93 7.07 -2.07
N LEU A 127 -21.63 6.72 -1.00
CA LEU A 127 -21.53 7.34 0.33
C LEU A 127 -20.13 7.29 0.95
N CYS A 128 -19.31 6.31 0.57
CA CYS A 128 -17.95 6.12 1.07
C CYS A 128 -17.04 7.29 0.78
N CYS A 129 -17.06 7.79 -0.44
CA CYS A 129 -16.20 8.89 -0.82
C CYS A 129 -16.66 10.21 -0.21
N CYS A 130 -17.98 10.43 -0.15
CA CYS A 130 -18.55 11.59 0.54
C CYS A 130 -18.17 11.62 2.03
N TYR A 131 -18.14 10.46 2.68
CA TYR A 131 -17.76 10.37 4.10
C TYR A 131 -16.29 10.72 4.33
N ILE A 132 -15.40 10.22 3.48
CA ILE A 132 -13.97 10.57 3.53
C ILE A 132 -13.77 12.07 3.29
N ILE A 133 -14.45 12.67 2.32
CA ILE A 133 -14.35 14.12 2.05
C ILE A 133 -14.90 14.95 3.20
N ILE A 134 -16.04 14.59 3.79
CA ILE A 134 -16.60 15.30 4.94
C ILE A 134 -15.62 15.28 6.11
N LEU A 135 -15.02 14.14 6.41
CA LEU A 135 -13.99 14.03 7.44
C LEU A 135 -12.76 14.88 7.13
N LEU A 136 -12.34 14.95 5.86
CA LEU A 136 -11.22 15.81 5.42
C LEU A 136 -11.55 17.30 5.47
N SER A 137 -12.81 17.70 5.21
CA SER A 137 -13.22 19.11 5.18
C SER A 137 -13.46 19.70 6.57
N GLU A 138 -13.96 18.89 7.53
CA GLU A 138 -14.22 19.35 8.89
C GLU A 138 -12.99 19.41 9.79
N TYR A 139 -11.95 18.62 9.47
CA TYR A 139 -10.77 18.49 10.33
C TYR A 139 -9.45 18.66 9.57
N TYR A 140 -9.02 19.88 9.41
CA TYR A 140 -7.67 20.21 8.91
C TYR A 140 -6.52 19.59 9.74
N TYR A 141 -6.83 18.98 10.91
CA TYR A 141 -5.85 18.55 11.91
C TYR A 141 -6.06 17.14 12.49
N THR A 142 -6.98 16.33 11.99
CA THR A 142 -7.23 15.01 12.58
C THR A 142 -6.88 13.85 11.66
N GLU A 143 -6.19 12.84 12.23
CA GLU A 143 -6.07 11.51 11.63
C GLU A 143 -7.46 10.94 11.37
N ILE A 144 -7.70 10.46 10.15
CA ILE A 144 -8.93 9.75 9.83
C ILE A 144 -8.81 8.35 10.41
N ILE A 145 -9.47 8.10 11.53
CA ILE A 145 -9.62 6.75 12.07
C ILE A 145 -10.76 6.11 11.28
N LEU A 146 -10.43 5.24 10.35
CA LEU A 146 -11.42 4.44 9.64
C LEU A 146 -12.02 3.41 10.59
N ILE A 147 -13.22 3.68 11.08
CA ILE A 147 -14.04 2.67 11.75
C ILE A 147 -14.47 1.68 10.66
N LYS A 148 -14.05 0.44 10.86
CA LYS A 148 -14.36 -0.79 10.14
C LYS A 148 -15.55 -0.70 9.18
N TRP A 149 -15.28 -0.93 7.91
CA TRP A 149 -16.30 -1.17 6.88
C TRP A 149 -17.08 -2.45 7.22
N LEU A 150 -18.38 -2.32 7.40
CA LEU A 150 -19.31 -3.45 7.36
C LEU A 150 -19.70 -3.73 5.91
#